data_a3e0c1df84f506c2bcbcdf353e40cc32
#
_entry.id   a3e0c1df84f506c2bcbcdf353e40cc32
#
_cell.length_a   1.000
_cell.length_b   1.000
_cell.length_c   1.000
_cell.angle_alpha   90.00
_cell.angle_beta   90.00
_cell.angle_gamma   90.00
#
_symmetry.space_group_name_H-M   'P 1'
#
loop_
_entity.id
_entity.type
_entity.pdbx_description
1 polymer ?
#
loop_
_entity_poly.entity_id
_entity_poly.type
_entity_poly.pdbx_seq_one_letter_code
_entity_poly.pdbx_strand_id
1 'polypeptide(L)'
;MKRIILSLVAMLLMIGTAQAQRLVSVKNYGAGWPRNMISMKNKPNGTIYRLREEKQNEYLPRVDEAKDLEMFISERIDIGWLALYRRSAGSDDYKFIVVIYDKEEKPLYTVNLGDVSENHYCEVQDVRWDSDTHNLLFNMACPGYASEVNGKGSKLHCYNPERRQMVWSTGWLTSNDIFILDSKFVFCSYGFTSEKKFLYMLDKFTGKVYSKLPFTYKVEYLELQTGQDGKEYLYAIDYNDHLFKYLVSGASSVAQNGKVFTVVYAESDDGFLNVRAEPSMQGKVLTKLWMQDHGLGRGVLLEKGKQWSKVSVDGIVGYVYTKYLGQQSWMGEGGPKIVASKPAVVIYCEDNVDGGLKPFYTVTKGTIIADTYFSHSFNGVEYYELRTGHDYLFVKKSDVTMVQ
;
A
#
# COMPACT_ATOMS: atom_id res chain seq x y z
N MET A 1 50.76 5.98 -12.42
CA MET A 1 49.55 6.84 -12.43
C MET A 1 48.43 6.40 -13.34
N LYS A 2 48.66 5.87 -14.55
CA LYS A 2 47.57 5.43 -15.49
C LYS A 2 46.75 4.20 -15.03
N ARG A 3 47.29 3.34 -14.15
CA ARG A 3 46.54 2.14 -13.65
C ARG A 3 45.59 2.42 -12.49
N ILE A 4 45.78 3.52 -11.77
CA ILE A 4 44.90 3.92 -10.63
C ILE A 4 43.66 4.63 -11.14
N ILE A 5 43.78 5.35 -12.29
CA ILE A 5 42.64 6.05 -12.88
C ILE A 5 41.62 5.06 -13.53
N LEU A 6 42.08 3.93 -14.10
CA LEU A 6 41.19 2.91 -14.67
C LEU A 6 40.39 2.16 -13.59
N SER A 7 40.92 1.95 -12.39
CA SER A 7 40.19 1.29 -11.30
C SER A 7 39.16 2.23 -10.65
N LEU A 8 39.37 3.53 -10.65
CA LEU A 8 38.36 4.49 -10.16
C LEU A 8 37.20 4.67 -11.15
N VAL A 9 37.45 4.63 -12.47
CA VAL A 9 36.40 4.69 -13.48
C VAL A 9 35.59 3.41 -13.54
N ALA A 10 36.22 2.24 -13.32
CA ALA A 10 35.49 0.96 -13.20
C ALA A 10 34.65 0.87 -11.91
N MET A 11 35.05 1.54 -10.81
CA MET A 11 34.28 1.60 -9.56
C MET A 11 33.09 2.56 -9.65
N LEU A 12 33.15 3.59 -10.50
CA LEU A 12 32.03 4.52 -10.74
C LEU A 12 30.96 3.94 -11.68
N LEU A 13 31.27 2.90 -12.44
CA LEU A 13 30.32 2.25 -13.37
C LEU A 13 29.52 1.09 -12.72
N MET A 14 29.80 0.75 -11.46
CA MET A 14 29.06 -0.27 -10.72
C MET A 14 28.16 0.32 -9.62
N ILE A 15 27.92 1.62 -9.61
CA ILE A 15 26.75 2.16 -8.91
C ILE A 15 25.57 1.84 -9.82
N GLY A 16 25.03 0.62 -9.67
CA GLY A 16 23.72 0.28 -10.17
C GLY A 16 22.79 1.40 -9.69
N THR A 17 22.35 2.25 -10.59
CA THR A 17 21.38 3.30 -10.30
C THR A 17 20.14 2.60 -9.79
N ALA A 18 19.98 2.54 -8.48
CA ALA A 18 18.69 2.25 -7.89
C ALA A 18 17.74 3.24 -8.55
N GLN A 19 16.91 2.73 -9.46
CA GLN A 19 16.02 3.58 -10.24
C GLN A 19 15.08 4.24 -9.24
N ALA A 20 15.23 5.54 -9.04
CA ALA A 20 14.45 6.26 -8.04
C ALA A 20 12.96 6.06 -8.32
N GLN A 21 12.22 5.66 -7.30
CA GLN A 21 10.77 5.51 -7.38
C GLN A 21 10.17 6.88 -7.69
N ARG A 22 9.54 7.03 -8.85
CA ARG A 22 9.00 8.31 -9.30
C ARG A 22 8.01 8.16 -10.46
N LEU A 23 7.18 9.17 -10.63
CA LEU A 23 6.41 9.37 -11.86
C LEU A 23 7.29 10.02 -12.92
N VAL A 24 7.37 9.38 -14.08
CA VAL A 24 8.10 9.91 -15.26
C VAL A 24 7.09 10.27 -16.32
N SER A 25 7.05 11.55 -16.71
CA SER A 25 6.15 12.01 -17.75
C SER A 25 6.44 11.29 -19.07
N VAL A 26 5.42 10.67 -19.65
CA VAL A 26 5.49 9.99 -20.93
C VAL A 26 4.85 10.84 -22.03
N LYS A 27 3.63 11.33 -21.79
CA LYS A 27 2.88 12.10 -22.77
C LYS A 27 1.81 12.99 -22.13
N ASN A 28 1.66 14.19 -22.67
CA ASN A 28 0.51 15.04 -22.48
C ASN A 28 -0.31 15.02 -23.77
N TYR A 29 -1.55 14.55 -23.70
CA TYR A 29 -2.45 14.43 -24.86
C TYR A 29 -3.30 15.70 -25.08
N GLY A 30 -3.27 16.65 -24.14
CA GLY A 30 -4.20 17.78 -24.14
C GLY A 30 -5.65 17.35 -23.92
N ALA A 31 -6.61 18.19 -24.29
CA ALA A 31 -8.05 17.92 -24.15
C ALA A 31 -8.64 17.04 -25.27
N GLY A 32 -7.93 16.87 -26.39
CA GLY A 32 -8.39 16.09 -27.56
C GLY A 32 -8.02 14.59 -27.52
N TRP A 33 -7.81 14.00 -26.36
CA TRP A 33 -7.38 12.61 -26.23
C TRP A 33 -8.48 11.60 -26.62
N PRO A 34 -8.11 10.40 -27.15
CA PRO A 34 -9.07 9.34 -27.48
C PRO A 34 -9.75 8.79 -26.23
N ARG A 35 -11.07 8.85 -26.15
CA ARG A 35 -11.87 8.49 -24.96
C ARG A 35 -11.78 7.01 -24.55
N ASN A 36 -11.30 6.13 -25.44
CA ASN A 36 -11.08 4.71 -25.15
C ASN A 36 -9.73 4.42 -24.46
N MET A 37 -8.92 5.43 -24.19
CA MET A 37 -7.61 5.26 -23.54
C MET A 37 -7.71 4.91 -22.05
N ILE A 38 -8.80 5.27 -21.42
CA ILE A 38 -9.07 5.04 -20.00
C ILE A 38 -10.50 4.56 -19.81
N SER A 39 -10.75 3.86 -18.70
CA SER A 39 -12.08 3.28 -18.46
C SER A 39 -13.12 4.29 -18.02
N MET A 40 -12.70 5.39 -17.42
CA MET A 40 -13.56 6.44 -16.82
C MET A 40 -14.59 5.92 -15.81
N LYS A 41 -14.42 4.69 -15.31
CA LYS A 41 -15.39 4.03 -14.41
C LYS A 41 -15.67 4.81 -13.14
N ASN A 42 -14.73 5.63 -12.70
CA ASN A 42 -14.81 6.35 -11.42
C ASN A 42 -14.62 7.86 -11.59
N LYS A 43 -14.91 8.42 -12.78
CA LYS A 43 -14.84 9.88 -12.93
C LYS A 43 -15.98 10.52 -12.15
N PRO A 44 -15.69 11.35 -11.13
CA PRO A 44 -16.73 12.12 -10.47
C PRO A 44 -17.36 13.07 -11.47
N ASN A 45 -18.70 13.10 -11.55
CA ASN A 45 -19.41 14.04 -12.40
C ASN A 45 -19.24 15.48 -11.88
N GLY A 46 -18.22 16.18 -12.34
CA GLY A 46 -18.20 17.64 -12.52
C GLY A 46 -18.35 18.54 -11.30
N THR A 47 -17.93 18.17 -10.06
CA THR A 47 -17.86 19.14 -8.96
C THR A 47 -16.64 18.91 -8.06
N ILE A 48 -16.00 19.99 -7.71
CA ILE A 48 -14.71 20.11 -6.99
C ILE A 48 -14.69 19.47 -5.58
N TYR A 49 -15.84 19.07 -5.04
CA TYR A 49 -16.01 18.64 -3.65
C TYR A 49 -16.90 17.39 -3.55
N ARG A 50 -16.68 16.39 -4.37
CA ARG A 50 -17.46 15.16 -4.21
C ARG A 50 -16.68 14.12 -3.47
N LEU A 51 -17.23 13.72 -2.33
CA LEU A 51 -17.04 12.41 -1.75
C LEU A 51 -17.27 11.35 -2.82
N ARG A 52 -16.46 10.31 -2.85
CA ARG A 52 -16.79 9.12 -3.60
C ARG A 52 -18.15 8.61 -3.12
N GLU A 53 -19.07 8.46 -4.03
CA GLU A 53 -20.39 7.87 -3.78
C GLU A 53 -20.47 6.55 -4.54
N GLU A 54 -20.52 5.44 -3.81
CA GLU A 54 -20.59 4.10 -4.36
C GLU A 54 -21.35 3.20 -3.38
N LYS A 55 -22.52 2.73 -3.76
CA LYS A 55 -23.37 1.90 -2.91
C LYS A 55 -23.61 0.55 -3.57
N GLN A 56 -22.74 -0.42 -3.27
CA GLN A 56 -22.89 -1.81 -3.74
C GLN A 56 -23.85 -2.62 -2.86
N ASN A 57 -24.00 -2.26 -1.58
CA ASN A 57 -24.95 -2.86 -0.66
C ASN A 57 -25.53 -1.79 0.29
N GLU A 58 -26.76 -1.37 0.05
CA GLU A 58 -27.47 -0.36 0.86
C GLU A 58 -28.11 -0.93 2.14
N TYR A 59 -28.09 -2.25 2.29
CA TYR A 59 -28.82 -2.97 3.35
C TYR A 59 -27.91 -3.42 4.49
N LEU A 60 -26.63 -3.01 4.50
CA LEU A 60 -25.71 -3.34 5.60
C LEU A 60 -26.28 -2.87 6.94
N PRO A 61 -26.19 -3.71 8.00
CA PRO A 61 -26.69 -3.38 9.33
C PRO A 61 -26.05 -2.09 9.86
N ARG A 62 -26.86 -1.19 10.40
CA ARG A 62 -26.31 0.05 10.99
C ARG A 62 -25.84 -0.20 12.42
N VAL A 63 -24.68 0.30 12.74
CA VAL A 63 -24.17 0.36 14.11
C VAL A 63 -24.73 1.60 14.82
N ASP A 64 -24.73 1.60 16.14
CA ASP A 64 -25.27 2.73 16.93
C ASP A 64 -24.59 4.06 16.62
N GLU A 65 -23.28 4.04 16.37
CA GLU A 65 -22.49 5.23 16.03
C GLU A 65 -22.90 5.87 14.71
N ALA A 66 -23.52 5.09 13.81
CA ALA A 66 -23.93 5.49 12.47
C ALA A 66 -25.45 5.54 12.27
N LYS A 67 -26.27 5.34 13.32
CA LYS A 67 -27.73 5.24 13.22
C LYS A 67 -28.38 6.46 12.56
N ASP A 68 -27.89 7.66 12.85
CA ASP A 68 -28.42 8.95 12.36
C ASP A 68 -27.60 9.51 11.17
N LEU A 69 -26.79 8.67 10.53
CA LEU A 69 -25.94 9.06 9.40
C LEU A 69 -26.43 8.42 8.12
N GLU A 70 -26.15 9.06 6.99
CA GLU A 70 -26.39 8.49 5.65
C GLU A 70 -25.20 7.66 5.21
N MET A 71 -25.47 6.51 4.55
CA MET A 71 -24.44 5.73 3.88
C MET A 71 -24.05 6.41 2.56
N PHE A 72 -22.76 6.62 2.38
CA PHE A 72 -22.16 7.19 1.17
C PHE A 72 -21.43 6.18 0.34
N ILE A 73 -20.67 5.32 1.00
CA ILE A 73 -19.92 4.24 0.38
C ILE A 73 -20.36 2.94 1.01
N SER A 74 -20.60 1.94 0.19
CA SER A 74 -20.53 0.54 0.55
C SER A 74 -19.86 -0.21 -0.59
N GLU A 75 -18.75 -0.88 -0.29
CA GLU A 75 -18.02 -1.66 -1.28
C GLU A 75 -17.59 -3.01 -0.72
N ARG A 76 -17.55 -3.99 -1.61
CA ARG A 76 -17.04 -5.32 -1.27
C ARG A 76 -15.52 -5.27 -1.10
N ILE A 77 -15.04 -5.82 0.02
CA ILE A 77 -13.62 -5.98 0.31
C ILE A 77 -13.29 -7.47 0.53
N ASP A 78 -12.03 -7.82 0.65
CA ASP A 78 -11.58 -9.22 0.80
C ASP A 78 -12.15 -9.92 2.03
N ILE A 79 -12.28 -9.20 3.16
CA ILE A 79 -12.80 -9.72 4.42
C ILE A 79 -14.32 -9.57 4.59
N GLY A 80 -15.00 -8.86 3.68
CA GLY A 80 -16.45 -8.62 3.75
C GLY A 80 -16.87 -7.32 3.08
N TRP A 81 -17.25 -6.30 3.85
CA TRP A 81 -17.72 -5.02 3.34
C TRP A 81 -17.07 -3.84 4.07
N LEU A 82 -16.83 -2.76 3.35
CA LEU A 82 -16.55 -1.44 3.91
C LEU A 82 -17.75 -0.55 3.68
N ALA A 83 -18.22 0.17 4.72
CA ALA A 83 -19.19 1.23 4.56
C ALA A 83 -18.72 2.53 5.20
N LEU A 84 -18.94 3.66 4.51
CA LEU A 84 -18.76 5.01 5.03
C LEU A 84 -20.11 5.66 5.25
N TYR A 85 -20.33 6.12 6.46
CA TYR A 85 -21.50 6.87 6.87
C TYR A 85 -21.12 8.31 7.21
N ARG A 86 -21.96 9.26 6.83
CA ARG A 86 -21.80 10.67 7.20
C ARG A 86 -23.13 11.33 7.53
N ARG A 87 -23.07 12.48 8.19
CA ARG A 87 -24.24 13.35 8.36
C ARG A 87 -24.53 14.11 7.07
N SER A 88 -25.82 14.28 6.72
CA SER A 88 -26.24 15.00 5.51
C SER A 88 -25.65 16.40 5.44
N ALA A 89 -25.44 16.89 4.21
CA ALA A 89 -24.89 18.21 3.96
C ALA A 89 -25.71 19.32 4.64
N GLY A 90 -25.04 20.26 5.31
CA GLY A 90 -25.66 21.41 5.96
C GLY A 90 -25.54 21.46 7.49
N SER A 91 -24.90 20.46 8.12
CA SER A 91 -24.55 20.53 9.53
C SER A 91 -23.09 20.94 9.71
N ASP A 92 -22.82 21.87 10.64
CA ASP A 92 -21.44 22.28 11.01
C ASP A 92 -20.68 21.19 11.78
N ASP A 93 -21.34 20.05 12.05
CA ASP A 93 -20.77 18.92 12.79
C ASP A 93 -20.45 17.78 11.84
N TYR A 94 -19.24 17.80 11.31
CA TYR A 94 -18.72 16.74 10.44
C TYR A 94 -18.49 15.45 11.20
N LYS A 95 -19.29 14.45 10.91
CA LYS A 95 -19.13 13.12 11.48
C LYS A 95 -19.00 12.08 10.36
N PHE A 96 -17.91 11.36 10.36
CA PHE A 96 -17.62 10.29 9.38
C PHE A 96 -17.29 9.01 10.13
N ILE A 97 -18.16 8.02 9.96
CA ILE A 97 -18.01 6.69 10.56
C ILE A 97 -17.75 5.68 9.45
N VAL A 98 -16.63 4.98 9.53
CA VAL A 98 -16.38 3.80 8.72
C VAL A 98 -16.71 2.56 9.54
N VAL A 99 -17.44 1.64 8.91
CA VAL A 99 -17.70 0.32 9.47
C VAL A 99 -17.14 -0.72 8.51
N ILE A 100 -16.32 -1.62 9.03
CA ILE A 100 -15.87 -2.81 8.33
C ILE A 100 -16.70 -3.96 8.82
N TYR A 101 -17.29 -4.71 7.91
CA TYR A 101 -18.11 -5.89 8.18
C TYR A 101 -17.40 -7.14 7.68
N ASP A 102 -17.69 -8.27 8.32
CA ASP A 102 -17.32 -9.59 7.83
C ASP A 102 -18.20 -10.02 6.62
N LYS A 103 -17.99 -11.24 6.14
CA LYS A 103 -18.72 -11.80 5.01
C LYS A 103 -20.19 -12.08 5.33
N GLU A 104 -20.53 -12.25 6.60
CA GLU A 104 -21.86 -12.43 7.17
C GLU A 104 -22.53 -11.09 7.53
N GLU A 105 -21.94 -9.97 7.13
CA GLU A 105 -22.41 -8.60 7.37
C GLU A 105 -22.45 -8.20 8.86
N LYS A 106 -21.66 -8.87 9.70
CA LYS A 106 -21.49 -8.46 11.12
C LYS A 106 -20.39 -7.40 11.22
N PRO A 107 -20.61 -6.34 12.01
CA PRO A 107 -19.58 -5.32 12.23
C PRO A 107 -18.34 -5.91 12.91
N LEU A 108 -17.16 -5.74 12.28
CA LEU A 108 -15.87 -6.09 12.83
C LEU A 108 -15.18 -4.88 13.47
N TYR A 109 -15.19 -3.76 12.76
CA TYR A 109 -14.54 -2.53 13.21
C TYR A 109 -15.44 -1.33 12.93
N THR A 110 -15.53 -0.43 13.91
CA THR A 110 -16.18 0.88 13.78
C THR A 110 -15.15 1.96 14.06
N VAL A 111 -14.95 2.88 13.13
CA VAL A 111 -13.90 3.91 13.20
C VAL A 111 -14.53 5.28 12.95
N ASN A 112 -14.44 6.18 13.93
CA ASN A 112 -14.72 7.60 13.75
C ASN A 112 -13.48 8.27 13.14
N LEU A 113 -13.57 8.70 11.89
CA LEU A 113 -12.42 9.25 11.16
C LEU A 113 -11.97 10.61 11.71
N GLY A 114 -12.88 11.40 12.24
CA GLY A 114 -12.54 12.66 12.93
C GLY A 114 -11.68 12.42 14.16
N ASP A 115 -12.05 11.44 14.99
CA ASP A 115 -11.33 11.14 16.23
C ASP A 115 -9.91 10.59 15.93
N VAL A 116 -9.78 9.63 15.00
CA VAL A 116 -8.49 9.01 14.71
C VAL A 116 -7.54 9.92 13.94
N SER A 117 -8.05 10.93 13.21
CA SER A 117 -7.25 11.94 12.51
C SER A 117 -7.00 13.20 13.34
N GLU A 118 -7.63 13.30 14.52
CA GLU A 118 -7.66 14.52 15.35
C GLU A 118 -8.15 15.75 14.57
N ASN A 119 -9.09 15.53 13.64
CA ASN A 119 -9.62 16.57 12.76
C ASN A 119 -11.12 16.41 12.55
N HIS A 120 -11.88 17.32 13.17
CA HIS A 120 -13.35 17.35 13.11
C HIS A 120 -13.89 18.45 12.18
N TYR A 121 -13.00 19.19 11.49
CA TYR A 121 -13.37 20.35 10.66
C TYR A 121 -13.25 20.07 9.16
N CYS A 122 -12.71 18.92 8.78
CA CYS A 122 -12.52 18.55 7.37
C CYS A 122 -13.42 17.40 6.98
N GLU A 123 -13.70 17.32 5.69
CA GLU A 123 -14.52 16.27 5.10
C GLU A 123 -13.64 15.11 4.60
N VAL A 124 -14.18 13.91 4.72
CA VAL A 124 -13.61 12.74 4.05
C VAL A 124 -14.02 12.75 2.58
N GLN A 125 -13.06 12.78 1.67
CA GLN A 125 -13.34 12.76 0.23
C GLN A 125 -13.33 11.34 -0.34
N ASP A 126 -12.48 10.47 0.18
CA ASP A 126 -12.39 9.06 -0.20
C ASP A 126 -11.89 8.22 0.96
N VAL A 127 -12.32 6.97 0.98
CA VAL A 127 -11.87 5.94 1.90
C VAL A 127 -11.64 4.65 1.15
N ARG A 128 -10.54 3.94 1.44
CA ARG A 128 -10.16 2.69 0.80
C ARG A 128 -9.68 1.68 1.83
N TRP A 129 -10.04 0.44 1.59
CA TRP A 129 -9.47 -0.70 2.30
C TRP A 129 -8.26 -1.24 1.52
N ASP A 130 -7.14 -1.40 2.21
CA ASP A 130 -5.97 -2.07 1.65
C ASP A 130 -5.97 -3.54 2.06
N SER A 131 -6.36 -4.41 1.15
CA SER A 131 -6.43 -5.86 1.38
C SER A 131 -5.07 -6.52 1.63
N ASP A 132 -3.95 -5.86 1.27
CA ASP A 132 -2.61 -6.40 1.52
C ASP A 132 -2.17 -6.21 2.97
N THR A 133 -2.60 -5.13 3.62
CA THR A 133 -2.16 -4.75 4.96
C THR A 133 -3.28 -4.72 5.99
N HIS A 134 -4.54 -4.89 5.56
CA HIS A 134 -5.75 -4.70 6.34
C HIS A 134 -5.80 -3.33 7.04
N ASN A 135 -5.30 -2.32 6.35
CA ASN A 135 -5.36 -0.94 6.80
C ASN A 135 -6.45 -0.17 6.07
N LEU A 136 -6.99 0.81 6.76
CA LEU A 136 -7.92 1.78 6.23
C LEU A 136 -7.14 3.02 5.80
N LEU A 137 -7.23 3.38 4.51
CA LEU A 137 -6.71 4.64 4.01
C LEU A 137 -7.87 5.61 3.79
N PHE A 138 -7.69 6.84 4.20
CA PHE A 138 -8.69 7.89 4.02
C PHE A 138 -8.04 9.28 3.97
N ASN A 139 -8.67 10.20 3.27
CA ASN A 139 -8.23 11.58 3.28
C ASN A 139 -9.22 12.45 4.05
N MET A 140 -8.68 13.46 4.72
CA MET A 140 -9.42 14.53 5.37
C MET A 140 -9.10 15.82 4.65
N ALA A 141 -10.08 16.41 3.99
CA ALA A 141 -9.95 17.61 3.17
C ALA A 141 -10.80 18.75 3.72
N CYS A 142 -10.17 19.87 4.07
CA CYS A 142 -10.92 21.05 4.48
C CYS A 142 -11.68 21.66 3.30
N PRO A 143 -12.91 22.16 3.51
CA PRO A 143 -13.77 22.67 2.44
C PRO A 143 -13.32 24.01 1.87
N GLY A 144 -12.37 24.70 2.51
CA GLY A 144 -11.87 26.01 2.12
C GLY A 144 -10.44 25.99 1.59
N TYR A 145 -9.95 27.16 1.22
CA TYR A 145 -8.56 27.37 0.80
C TYR A 145 -7.59 27.14 1.96
N ALA A 146 -6.37 26.71 1.63
CA ALA A 146 -5.32 26.51 2.63
C ALA A 146 -4.99 27.79 3.44
N SER A 147 -5.15 28.96 2.83
CA SER A 147 -5.00 30.25 3.51
C SER A 147 -6.01 30.46 4.65
N GLU A 148 -7.20 29.92 4.53
CA GLU A 148 -8.27 30.03 5.53
C GLU A 148 -8.01 29.15 6.76
N VAL A 149 -7.21 28.10 6.59
CA VAL A 149 -6.85 27.11 7.61
C VAL A 149 -5.36 27.11 7.95
N ASN A 150 -4.66 28.21 7.68
CA ASN A 150 -3.21 28.38 7.96
C ASN A 150 -2.34 27.27 7.33
N GLY A 151 -2.67 26.82 6.13
CA GLY A 151 -1.96 25.77 5.40
C GLY A 151 -2.27 24.35 5.89
N LYS A 152 -3.20 24.16 6.80
CA LYS A 152 -3.54 22.85 7.40
C LYS A 152 -4.77 22.23 6.74
N GLY A 153 -4.84 22.28 5.40
CA GLY A 153 -6.05 21.98 4.66
C GLY A 153 -6.39 20.52 4.46
N SER A 154 -5.43 19.69 4.12
CA SER A 154 -5.75 18.33 3.64
C SER A 154 -4.61 17.35 3.86
N LYS A 155 -4.95 16.15 4.30
CA LYS A 155 -4.02 15.04 4.52
C LYS A 155 -4.59 13.73 4.03
N LEU A 156 -3.70 12.79 3.76
CA LEU A 156 -4.00 11.37 3.63
C LEU A 156 -3.50 10.62 4.86
N HIS A 157 -4.30 9.68 5.34
CA HIS A 157 -4.05 8.89 6.53
C HIS A 157 -4.10 7.40 6.20
N CYS A 158 -3.31 6.61 6.90
CA CYS A 158 -3.38 5.16 6.94
C CYS A 158 -3.55 4.73 8.40
N TYR A 159 -4.62 4.02 8.69
CA TYR A 159 -5.01 3.61 10.03
C TYR A 159 -5.23 2.10 10.08
N ASN A 160 -4.73 1.45 11.11
CA ASN A 160 -4.99 0.04 11.35
C ASN A 160 -6.16 -0.09 12.35
N PRO A 161 -7.35 -0.57 11.93
CA PRO A 161 -8.52 -0.63 12.80
C PRO A 161 -8.42 -1.72 13.87
N GLU A 162 -7.75 -2.83 13.58
CA GLU A 162 -7.51 -3.92 14.54
C GLU A 162 -6.64 -3.45 15.71
N ARG A 163 -5.53 -2.77 15.39
CA ARG A 163 -4.59 -2.23 16.39
C ARG A 163 -5.00 -0.89 16.96
N ARG A 164 -6.04 -0.27 16.41
CA ARG A 164 -6.51 1.07 16.74
C ARG A 164 -5.39 2.10 16.70
N GLN A 165 -4.56 2.04 15.67
CA GLN A 165 -3.35 2.85 15.57
C GLN A 165 -3.22 3.53 14.21
N MET A 166 -2.85 4.82 14.22
CA MET A 166 -2.41 5.52 13.03
C MET A 166 -1.06 4.95 12.58
N VAL A 167 -1.01 4.35 11.39
CA VAL A 167 0.22 3.80 10.81
C VAL A 167 1.09 4.93 10.27
N TRP A 168 0.49 5.82 9.49
CA TRP A 168 1.12 7.04 9.01
C TRP A 168 0.09 8.10 8.61
N SER A 169 0.56 9.35 8.57
CA SER A 169 -0.17 10.48 8.00
C SER A 169 0.78 11.30 7.15
N THR A 170 0.29 11.84 6.06
CA THR A 170 1.09 12.72 5.19
C THR A 170 1.29 14.10 5.83
N GLY A 171 2.14 14.92 5.20
CA GLY A 171 2.13 16.36 5.41
C GLY A 171 0.82 16.98 4.92
N TRP A 172 0.62 18.25 5.27
CA TRP A 172 -0.53 19.03 4.81
C TRP A 172 -0.49 19.26 3.29
N LEU A 173 -1.65 19.51 2.70
CA LEU A 173 -1.84 19.81 1.28
C LEU A 173 -1.39 18.65 0.38
N THR A 174 -1.74 17.42 0.75
CA THR A 174 -1.36 16.22 -0.01
C THR A 174 -2.54 15.59 -0.75
N SER A 175 -3.72 15.51 -0.14
CA SER A 175 -4.87 14.84 -0.76
C SER A 175 -6.17 15.55 -0.41
N ASN A 176 -6.88 16.05 -1.42
CA ASN A 176 -8.22 16.64 -1.29
C ASN A 176 -9.17 16.17 -2.38
N ASP A 177 -8.95 14.97 -2.90
CA ASP A 177 -9.80 14.32 -3.90
C ASP A 177 -9.68 12.80 -3.80
N ILE A 178 -10.37 12.08 -4.66
CA ILE A 178 -10.28 10.63 -4.80
C ILE A 178 -8.81 10.23 -5.02
N PHE A 179 -8.40 9.17 -4.36
CA PHE A 179 -7.08 8.58 -4.52
C PHE A 179 -7.18 7.13 -4.97
N ILE A 180 -6.11 6.57 -5.51
CA ILE A 180 -6.04 5.17 -5.90
C ILE A 180 -4.88 4.46 -5.23
N LEU A 181 -5.08 3.16 -4.98
CA LEU A 181 -4.09 2.27 -4.40
C LEU A 181 -3.59 1.27 -5.44
N ASP A 182 -2.32 0.94 -5.37
CA ASP A 182 -1.78 -0.27 -5.96
C ASP A 182 -1.10 -1.13 -4.88
N SER A 183 -0.35 -2.15 -5.29
CA SER A 183 0.36 -3.03 -4.37
C SER A 183 1.46 -2.34 -3.56
N LYS A 184 1.98 -1.18 -4.00
CA LYS A 184 3.13 -0.49 -3.42
C LYS A 184 2.91 0.99 -3.16
N PHE A 185 2.03 1.62 -3.92
CA PHE A 185 1.91 3.07 -3.96
C PHE A 185 0.49 3.53 -3.73
N VAL A 186 0.40 4.77 -3.27
CA VAL A 186 -0.83 5.56 -3.28
C VAL A 186 -0.61 6.72 -4.24
N PHE A 187 -1.58 6.94 -5.13
CA PHE A 187 -1.61 8.10 -6.01
C PHE A 187 -2.76 8.98 -5.58
N CYS A 188 -2.45 10.24 -5.27
CA CYS A 188 -3.44 11.22 -4.84
C CYS A 188 -3.12 12.60 -5.39
N SER A 189 -4.06 13.51 -5.31
CA SER A 189 -3.89 14.89 -5.77
C SER A 189 -4.32 15.89 -4.72
N TYR A 190 -3.73 17.07 -4.80
CA TYR A 190 -4.15 18.26 -4.07
C TYR A 190 -4.29 19.43 -5.00
N GLY A 191 -5.29 20.26 -4.78
CA GLY A 191 -5.41 21.56 -5.43
C GLY A 191 -6.79 22.19 -5.31
N PHE A 192 -6.78 23.53 -5.34
CA PHE A 192 -7.93 24.39 -5.50
C PHE A 192 -7.66 25.41 -6.61
N THR A 193 -8.70 26.13 -7.04
CA THR A 193 -8.63 27.06 -8.17
C THR A 193 -7.47 28.05 -8.07
N SER A 194 -7.27 28.67 -6.91
CA SER A 194 -6.26 29.72 -6.69
C SER A 194 -4.99 29.23 -6.01
N GLU A 195 -4.85 27.91 -5.78
CA GLU A 195 -3.73 27.32 -5.07
C GLU A 195 -2.79 26.55 -5.99
N LYS A 196 -1.62 26.20 -5.48
CA LYS A 196 -0.71 25.25 -6.14
C LYS A 196 -1.35 23.87 -6.15
N LYS A 197 -1.28 23.22 -7.30
CA LYS A 197 -1.87 21.91 -7.54
C LYS A 197 -0.77 20.89 -7.77
N PHE A 198 -0.96 19.70 -7.20
CA PHE A 198 0.06 18.66 -7.26
C PHE A 198 -0.59 17.30 -7.46
N LEU A 199 0.10 16.45 -8.20
CA LEU A 199 -0.08 15.01 -8.23
C LEU A 199 1.03 14.38 -7.41
N TYR A 200 0.66 13.45 -6.53
CA TYR A 200 1.57 12.75 -5.64
C TYR A 200 1.61 11.26 -5.95
N MET A 201 2.77 10.67 -5.76
CA MET A 201 2.98 9.24 -5.62
C MET A 201 3.65 9.01 -4.28
N LEU A 202 3.02 8.20 -3.43
CA LEU A 202 3.44 7.91 -2.07
C LEU A 202 3.78 6.43 -1.93
N ASP A 203 4.68 6.11 -1.04
CA ASP A 203 4.85 4.75 -0.53
C ASP A 203 3.61 4.34 0.28
N LYS A 204 2.96 3.24 -0.07
CA LYS A 204 1.73 2.78 0.59
C LYS A 204 1.94 2.42 2.06
N PHE A 205 3.11 1.93 2.41
CA PHE A 205 3.40 1.42 3.75
C PHE A 205 3.88 2.48 4.73
N THR A 206 4.47 3.57 4.22
CA THR A 206 5.10 4.60 5.06
C THR A 206 4.55 6.01 4.87
N GLY A 207 3.72 6.23 3.84
CA GLY A 207 3.23 7.56 3.45
C GLY A 207 4.32 8.48 2.88
N LYS A 208 5.54 7.97 2.64
CA LYS A 208 6.66 8.76 2.10
C LYS A 208 6.35 9.22 0.67
N VAL A 209 6.54 10.50 0.40
CA VAL A 209 6.39 11.07 -0.94
C VAL A 209 7.56 10.65 -1.82
N TYR A 210 7.30 9.94 -2.91
CA TYR A 210 8.26 9.61 -3.95
C TYR A 210 8.24 10.59 -5.12
N SER A 211 7.04 11.08 -5.49
CA SER A 211 6.89 12.11 -6.50
C SER A 211 5.87 13.15 -6.06
N LYS A 212 6.19 14.41 -6.38
CA LYS A 212 5.31 15.56 -6.26
C LYS A 212 5.43 16.37 -7.54
N LEU A 213 4.44 16.25 -8.41
CA LEU A 213 4.42 16.90 -9.71
C LEU A 213 3.47 18.09 -9.71
N PRO A 214 3.92 19.28 -10.11
CA PRO A 214 3.05 20.44 -10.21
C PRO A 214 2.10 20.30 -11.42
N PHE A 215 0.87 20.80 -11.25
CA PHE A 215 -0.15 20.88 -12.28
C PHE A 215 -0.65 22.31 -12.44
N THR A 216 -1.08 22.65 -13.65
CA THR A 216 -1.73 23.94 -13.93
C THR A 216 -3.17 23.94 -13.42
N TYR A 217 -3.87 22.84 -13.61
CA TYR A 217 -5.24 22.65 -13.16
C TYR A 217 -5.31 21.48 -12.17
N LYS A 218 -6.33 21.46 -11.32
CA LYS A 218 -6.55 20.36 -10.36
C LYS A 218 -6.68 19.03 -11.12
N VAL A 219 -6.04 17.99 -10.63
CA VAL A 219 -6.25 16.63 -11.11
C VAL A 219 -7.53 16.09 -10.48
N GLU A 220 -8.47 15.63 -11.30
CA GLU A 220 -9.77 15.14 -10.86
C GLU A 220 -9.99 13.64 -11.07
N TYR A 221 -9.17 13.03 -11.89
CA TYR A 221 -9.29 11.61 -12.18
C TYR A 221 -7.93 10.95 -12.29
N LEU A 222 -7.84 9.76 -11.70
CA LEU A 222 -6.64 8.92 -11.73
C LEU A 222 -7.03 7.50 -12.14
N GLU A 223 -6.23 6.90 -13.02
CA GLU A 223 -6.36 5.50 -13.39
C GLU A 223 -5.00 4.87 -13.61
N LEU A 224 -4.78 3.71 -13.02
CA LEU A 224 -3.57 2.91 -13.21
C LEU A 224 -3.84 1.79 -14.22
N GLN A 225 -2.96 1.63 -15.19
CA GLN A 225 -3.06 0.59 -16.21
C GLN A 225 -1.71 -0.07 -16.44
N THR A 226 -1.73 -1.39 -16.64
CA THR A 226 -0.56 -2.11 -17.14
C THR A 226 -0.51 -2.03 -18.67
N GLY A 227 0.56 -1.48 -19.21
CA GLY A 227 0.78 -1.40 -20.66
C GLY A 227 1.10 -2.76 -21.27
N GLN A 228 1.05 -2.83 -22.60
CA GLN A 228 1.45 -4.04 -23.34
C GLN A 228 2.92 -4.43 -23.14
N ASP A 229 3.75 -3.47 -22.74
CA ASP A 229 5.16 -3.68 -22.38
C ASP A 229 5.35 -4.17 -20.92
N GLY A 230 4.27 -4.49 -20.22
CA GLY A 230 4.27 -4.97 -18.84
C GLY A 230 4.60 -3.89 -17.80
N LYS A 231 4.72 -2.63 -18.20
CA LYS A 231 4.96 -1.51 -17.28
C LYS A 231 3.66 -0.90 -16.80
N GLU A 232 3.69 -0.32 -15.63
CA GLU A 232 2.56 0.40 -15.06
C GLU A 232 2.58 1.87 -15.46
N TYR A 233 1.42 2.35 -15.85
CA TYR A 233 1.21 3.73 -16.26
C TYR A 233 0.07 4.35 -15.45
N LEU A 234 0.34 5.50 -14.86
CA LEU A 234 -0.67 6.33 -14.25
C LEU A 234 -1.22 7.31 -15.30
N TYR A 235 -2.51 7.29 -15.49
CA TYR A 235 -3.25 8.28 -16.26
C TYR A 235 -3.90 9.27 -15.31
N ALA A 236 -3.75 10.56 -15.58
CA ALA A 236 -4.32 11.65 -14.82
C ALA A 236 -5.09 12.58 -15.72
N ILE A 237 -6.31 12.96 -15.35
CA ILE A 237 -7.08 13.99 -16.04
C ILE A 237 -7.23 15.19 -15.12
N ASP A 238 -6.94 16.39 -15.66
CA ASP A 238 -7.15 17.62 -14.92
C ASP A 238 -8.55 18.23 -15.18
N TYR A 239 -8.86 19.29 -14.45
CA TYR A 239 -10.14 20.01 -14.51
C TYR A 239 -10.53 20.46 -15.93
N ASN A 240 -9.56 20.77 -16.78
CA ASN A 240 -9.78 21.17 -18.18
C ASN A 240 -9.76 20.00 -19.17
N ASP A 241 -9.92 18.78 -18.66
CA ASP A 241 -10.01 17.56 -19.46
C ASP A 241 -8.70 17.25 -20.26
N HIS A 242 -7.55 17.70 -19.75
CA HIS A 242 -6.27 17.29 -20.31
C HIS A 242 -5.85 15.94 -19.74
N LEU A 243 -5.51 15.00 -20.61
CA LEU A 243 -5.00 13.68 -20.23
C LEU A 243 -3.47 13.66 -20.21
N PHE A 244 -2.92 13.21 -19.10
CA PHE A 244 -1.49 12.99 -18.90
C PHE A 244 -1.23 11.50 -18.67
N LYS A 245 -0.14 11.00 -19.24
CA LYS A 245 0.36 9.64 -19.04
C LYS A 245 1.73 9.70 -18.38
N TYR A 246 1.87 9.00 -17.26
CA TYR A 246 3.13 8.85 -16.53
C TYR A 246 3.52 7.37 -16.46
N LEU A 247 4.79 7.06 -16.66
CA LEU A 247 5.37 5.79 -16.28
C LEU A 247 5.57 5.79 -14.75
N VAL A 248 5.03 4.81 -14.08
CA VAL A 248 5.29 4.57 -12.66
C VAL A 248 6.64 3.87 -12.55
N SER A 249 7.71 4.66 -12.41
CA SER A 249 9.08 4.16 -12.31
C SER A 249 9.34 3.67 -10.88
N GLY A 250 9.90 2.47 -10.75
CA GLY A 250 10.09 1.82 -9.45
C GLY A 250 8.85 1.06 -8.97
N ALA A 251 7.66 1.26 -9.62
CA ALA A 251 6.57 0.30 -9.55
C ALA A 251 6.89 -0.96 -10.36
N SER A 252 7.86 -0.86 -11.28
CA SER A 252 8.21 -2.09 -11.98
C SER A 252 8.14 -3.18 -10.94
N SER A 253 7.28 -4.12 -11.18
CA SER A 253 7.83 -5.41 -11.48
C SER A 253 9.19 -5.22 -12.21
N VAL A 254 10.17 -4.58 -11.54
CA VAL A 254 11.46 -5.17 -11.64
C VAL A 254 11.08 -6.58 -11.23
N ALA A 255 10.85 -7.44 -12.22
CA ALA A 255 11.31 -8.77 -12.08
C ALA A 255 12.63 -8.54 -11.37
N GLN A 256 12.64 -8.61 -10.03
CA GLN A 256 13.86 -8.78 -9.29
C GLN A 256 14.21 -10.16 -9.73
N ASN A 257 14.78 -10.22 -10.96
CA ASN A 257 15.23 -11.42 -11.57
C ASN A 257 16.08 -12.08 -10.51
N GLY A 258 15.51 -13.09 -9.86
CA GLY A 258 16.17 -13.84 -8.82
C GLY A 258 16.09 -13.34 -7.39
N LYS A 259 15.24 -12.37 -6.97
CA LYS A 259 15.05 -12.12 -5.54
C LYS A 259 14.26 -13.25 -4.91
N VAL A 260 14.89 -13.92 -3.97
CA VAL A 260 14.29 -15.01 -3.20
C VAL A 260 13.47 -14.42 -2.05
N PHE A 261 12.24 -14.89 -1.90
CA PHE A 261 11.42 -14.60 -0.73
C PHE A 261 12.13 -15.14 0.52
N THR A 262 12.42 -14.28 1.46
CA THR A 262 13.21 -14.61 2.65
C THR A 262 12.51 -14.04 3.88
N VAL A 263 12.13 -14.92 4.78
CA VAL A 263 11.61 -14.56 6.10
C VAL A 263 12.79 -14.26 7.03
N VAL A 264 12.59 -13.32 7.95
CA VAL A 264 13.59 -12.92 8.93
C VAL A 264 13.04 -12.95 10.35
N TYR A 265 13.91 -13.18 11.30
CA TYR A 265 13.61 -13.24 12.74
C TYR A 265 14.80 -12.71 13.54
N ALA A 266 14.60 -12.42 14.82
CA ALA A 266 15.69 -11.98 15.70
C ALA A 266 16.50 -13.16 16.20
N GLU A 267 17.83 -13.04 16.17
CA GLU A 267 18.80 -13.92 16.83
C GLU A 267 19.59 -13.11 17.85
N SER A 268 18.89 -12.52 18.82
CA SER A 268 19.50 -11.73 19.90
C SER A 268 19.09 -12.30 21.25
N ASP A 269 19.97 -12.17 22.24
CA ASP A 269 19.74 -12.62 23.62
C ASP A 269 18.52 -11.93 24.27
N ASP A 270 18.16 -10.73 23.80
CA ASP A 270 16.98 -9.97 24.22
C ASP A 270 15.66 -10.55 23.69
N GLY A 271 15.70 -11.52 22.78
CA GLY A 271 14.54 -12.14 22.16
C GLY A 271 13.86 -11.29 21.05
N PHE A 272 14.38 -10.11 20.73
CA PHE A 272 13.86 -9.24 19.68
C PHE A 272 14.91 -8.30 19.10
N LEU A 273 14.62 -7.74 17.92
CA LEU A 273 15.36 -6.61 17.34
C LEU A 273 14.43 -5.41 17.16
N ASN A 274 14.92 -4.23 17.50
CA ASN A 274 14.20 -3.00 17.19
C ASN A 274 14.24 -2.73 15.69
N VAL A 275 13.07 -2.58 15.08
CA VAL A 275 12.89 -2.11 13.70
C VAL A 275 12.86 -0.59 13.74
N ARG A 276 13.80 0.07 13.07
CA ARG A 276 13.99 1.51 13.16
C ARG A 276 13.66 2.21 11.85
N ALA A 277 13.23 3.46 11.94
CA ALA A 277 12.91 4.28 10.77
C ALA A 277 14.14 4.56 9.87
N GLU A 278 15.34 4.56 10.46
CA GLU A 278 16.60 4.86 9.78
C GLU A 278 17.65 3.80 10.15
N PRO A 279 18.65 3.54 9.28
CA PRO A 279 19.72 2.59 9.53
C PRO A 279 20.74 3.16 10.56
N SER A 280 20.27 3.44 11.77
CA SER A 280 21.04 4.07 12.86
C SER A 280 20.51 3.61 14.22
N MET A 281 21.41 3.52 15.21
CA MET A 281 21.03 3.23 16.60
C MET A 281 20.17 4.33 17.24
N GLN A 282 20.23 5.55 16.72
CA GLN A 282 19.44 6.70 17.14
C GLN A 282 18.10 6.81 16.37
N GLY A 283 17.92 6.03 15.30
CA GLY A 283 16.68 6.01 14.54
C GLY A 283 15.49 5.64 15.43
N LYS A 284 14.35 6.33 15.22
CA LYS A 284 13.10 6.06 15.95
C LYS A 284 12.72 4.57 15.82
N VAL A 285 12.42 3.90 16.92
CA VAL A 285 11.89 2.54 16.92
C VAL A 285 10.46 2.58 16.43
N LEU A 286 10.16 1.80 15.40
CA LEU A 286 8.83 1.68 14.79
C LEU A 286 8.07 0.49 15.34
N THR A 287 8.75 -0.67 15.43
CA THR A 287 8.21 -1.92 15.93
C THR A 287 9.35 -2.85 16.36
N LYS A 288 9.03 -4.09 16.73
CA LYS A 288 9.99 -5.12 17.10
C LYS A 288 9.87 -6.32 16.16
N LEU A 289 10.99 -6.87 15.76
CA LEU A 289 11.11 -8.18 15.13
C LEU A 289 11.45 -9.19 16.23
N TRP A 290 10.61 -10.19 16.43
CA TRP A 290 10.75 -11.19 17.50
C TRP A 290 11.52 -12.42 17.03
N MET A 291 11.94 -13.24 17.98
CA MET A 291 12.50 -14.57 17.72
C MET A 291 11.46 -15.48 17.07
N GLN A 292 11.94 -16.53 16.37
CA GLN A 292 11.09 -17.45 15.62
C GLN A 292 10.10 -18.23 16.53
N ASP A 293 10.49 -18.58 17.73
CA ASP A 293 9.74 -19.49 18.62
C ASP A 293 8.45 -18.91 19.22
N HIS A 294 8.21 -17.63 19.07
CA HIS A 294 7.03 -16.96 19.64
C HIS A 294 5.86 -16.76 18.68
N GLY A 295 5.97 -17.25 17.43
CA GLY A 295 4.90 -17.17 16.43
C GLY A 295 4.46 -15.75 16.05
N LEU A 296 5.01 -14.73 16.70
CA LEU A 296 4.67 -13.34 16.57
C LEU A 296 5.86 -12.57 15.95
N GLY A 297 5.56 -11.71 14.98
CA GLY A 297 6.51 -10.71 14.51
C GLY A 297 7.56 -11.18 13.53
N ARG A 298 7.29 -12.19 12.74
CA ARG A 298 8.15 -12.55 11.60
C ARG A 298 8.16 -11.41 10.58
N GLY A 299 9.37 -11.06 10.17
CA GLY A 299 9.56 -10.09 9.12
C GLY A 299 9.88 -10.74 7.77
N VAL A 300 9.90 -9.93 6.74
CA VAL A 300 10.39 -10.29 5.41
C VAL A 300 11.56 -9.41 5.05
N LEU A 301 12.62 -10.00 4.52
CA LEU A 301 13.81 -9.29 4.08
C LEU A 301 13.51 -8.54 2.78
N LEU A 302 13.62 -7.23 2.82
CA LEU A 302 13.48 -6.38 1.64
C LEU A 302 14.83 -6.11 0.96
N GLU A 303 15.86 -5.86 1.79
CA GLU A 303 17.21 -5.57 1.32
C GLU A 303 18.24 -5.99 2.38
N LYS A 304 19.22 -6.80 1.98
CA LYS A 304 20.32 -7.20 2.87
C LYS A 304 21.43 -6.17 2.80
N GLY A 305 21.72 -5.52 3.92
CA GLY A 305 22.87 -4.62 4.05
C GLY A 305 23.97 -5.22 4.92
N LYS A 306 25.17 -4.61 4.89
CA LYS A 306 26.31 -5.07 5.72
C LYS A 306 26.06 -4.90 7.21
N GLN A 307 25.60 -3.74 7.62
CA GLN A 307 25.37 -3.38 9.02
C GLN A 307 23.89 -3.28 9.36
N TRP A 308 23.07 -2.77 8.46
CA TRP A 308 21.65 -2.59 8.59
C TRP A 308 20.94 -3.25 7.42
N SER A 309 19.98 -4.08 7.69
CA SER A 309 19.09 -4.69 6.70
C SER A 309 17.71 -4.05 6.74
N LYS A 310 17.11 -3.83 5.58
CA LYS A 310 15.76 -3.33 5.45
C LYS A 310 14.79 -4.49 5.51
N VAL A 311 13.81 -4.41 6.39
CA VAL A 311 12.81 -5.46 6.61
C VAL A 311 11.41 -4.89 6.62
N SER A 312 10.43 -5.75 6.40
CA SER A 312 9.01 -5.47 6.67
C SER A 312 8.55 -6.40 7.79
N VAL A 313 7.98 -5.85 8.84
CA VAL A 313 7.40 -6.60 9.97
C VAL A 313 5.97 -6.12 10.13
N ASP A 314 5.01 -7.01 9.89
CA ASP A 314 3.57 -6.67 9.94
C ASP A 314 3.21 -5.43 9.11
N GLY A 315 3.79 -5.30 7.91
CA GLY A 315 3.59 -4.16 7.03
C GLY A 315 4.40 -2.91 7.40
N ILE A 316 5.07 -2.88 8.56
CA ILE A 316 5.93 -1.77 8.98
C ILE A 316 7.33 -1.98 8.40
N VAL A 317 7.73 -1.07 7.52
CA VAL A 317 9.06 -1.11 6.88
C VAL A 317 10.05 -0.31 7.69
N GLY A 318 11.21 -0.91 7.98
CA GLY A 318 12.28 -0.24 8.69
C GLY A 318 13.60 -0.99 8.59
N TYR A 319 14.54 -0.66 9.46
CA TYR A 319 15.88 -1.19 9.46
C TYR A 319 16.18 -1.92 10.77
N VAL A 320 16.84 -3.06 10.65
CA VAL A 320 17.34 -3.85 11.77
C VAL A 320 18.84 -4.06 11.65
N TYR A 321 19.50 -4.26 12.78
CA TYR A 321 20.93 -4.52 12.78
C TYR A 321 21.24 -5.92 12.26
N THR A 322 21.94 -6.01 11.13
CA THR A 322 22.12 -7.24 10.34
C THR A 322 22.80 -8.36 11.11
N LYS A 323 23.69 -8.03 12.07
CA LYS A 323 24.45 -9.01 12.86
C LYS A 323 23.57 -10.00 13.63
N TYR A 324 22.41 -9.56 14.07
CA TYR A 324 21.46 -10.35 14.89
C TYR A 324 20.21 -10.75 14.13
N LEU A 325 20.30 -10.77 12.78
CA LEU A 325 19.18 -11.08 11.91
C LEU A 325 19.27 -12.51 11.38
N GLY A 326 18.45 -13.41 11.91
CA GLY A 326 18.23 -14.73 11.36
C GLY A 326 17.45 -14.66 10.05
N GLN A 327 17.73 -15.55 9.12
CA GLN A 327 17.14 -15.56 7.78
C GLN A 327 16.75 -16.99 7.40
N GLN A 328 15.60 -17.13 6.76
CA GLN A 328 15.09 -18.38 6.27
C GLN A 328 14.48 -18.23 4.88
N SER A 329 14.84 -19.15 3.97
CA SER A 329 14.25 -19.27 2.64
C SER A 329 14.02 -20.74 2.31
N TRP A 330 13.14 -20.99 1.37
CA TRP A 330 12.79 -22.35 0.91
C TRP A 330 13.50 -22.69 -0.41
N MET A 331 14.80 -22.42 -0.41
CA MET A 331 15.71 -22.67 -1.53
C MET A 331 16.81 -23.62 -1.07
N GLY A 332 17.15 -24.62 -1.86
CA GLY A 332 18.31 -25.47 -1.57
C GLY A 332 18.29 -26.87 -2.12
N GLU A 333 17.17 -27.38 -2.61
CA GLU A 333 17.11 -28.75 -3.13
C GLU A 333 17.21 -28.86 -4.65
N GLY A 334 17.27 -27.72 -5.35
CA GLY A 334 17.45 -27.70 -6.81
C GLY A 334 16.26 -28.18 -7.63
N GLY A 335 15.06 -28.21 -7.00
CA GLY A 335 13.80 -28.51 -7.66
C GLY A 335 13.31 -27.37 -8.57
N PRO A 336 12.22 -27.59 -9.33
CA PRO A 336 11.57 -26.50 -10.06
C PRO A 336 11.17 -25.37 -9.11
N LYS A 337 11.50 -24.13 -9.49
CA LYS A 337 11.20 -22.96 -8.67
C LYS A 337 9.76 -22.52 -8.86
N ILE A 338 9.03 -22.26 -7.77
CA ILE A 338 7.77 -21.54 -7.83
C ILE A 338 8.04 -20.03 -7.79
N VAL A 339 7.50 -19.32 -8.77
CA VAL A 339 7.73 -17.92 -9.01
C VAL A 339 6.39 -17.18 -9.06
N ALA A 340 6.27 -16.07 -8.37
CA ALA A 340 5.08 -15.24 -8.39
C ALA A 340 4.74 -14.82 -9.83
N SER A 341 3.54 -15.16 -10.30
CA SER A 341 3.10 -14.92 -11.69
C SER A 341 2.21 -13.69 -11.83
N LYS A 342 1.57 -13.26 -10.74
CA LYS A 342 0.67 -12.10 -10.68
C LYS A 342 1.40 -10.87 -10.12
N PRO A 343 0.90 -9.65 -10.37
CA PRO A 343 1.48 -8.41 -9.83
C PRO A 343 1.61 -8.43 -8.31
N ALA A 344 0.63 -9.03 -7.62
CA ALA A 344 0.62 -9.25 -6.18
C ALA A 344 0.26 -10.71 -5.90
N VAL A 345 1.10 -11.41 -5.15
CA VAL A 345 0.88 -12.80 -4.73
C VAL A 345 0.98 -12.87 -3.22
N VAL A 346 -0.12 -13.27 -2.59
CA VAL A 346 -0.20 -13.37 -1.13
C VAL A 346 0.43 -14.67 -0.67
N ILE A 347 1.35 -14.56 0.27
CA ILE A 347 1.87 -15.66 1.09
C ILE A 347 1.03 -15.71 2.35
N TYR A 348 0.50 -16.87 2.69
CA TYR A 348 -0.34 -17.08 3.86
C TYR A 348 0.44 -17.82 4.95
N CYS A 349 0.03 -17.67 6.19
CA CYS A 349 0.44 -18.53 7.31
C CYS A 349 -0.80 -19.13 7.97
N GLU A 350 -0.62 -20.17 8.77
CA GLU A 350 -1.70 -20.74 9.58
C GLU A 350 -2.21 -19.72 10.60
N ASP A 351 -3.53 -19.69 10.76
CA ASP A 351 -4.16 -18.97 11.86
C ASP A 351 -4.37 -19.91 13.03
N ASN A 352 -3.61 -19.71 14.08
CA ASN A 352 -3.66 -20.56 15.29
C ASN A 352 -4.97 -20.39 16.07
N VAL A 353 -5.78 -19.38 15.74
CA VAL A 353 -7.05 -19.11 16.45
C VAL A 353 -8.20 -19.86 15.79
N ASP A 354 -8.30 -19.78 14.46
CA ASP A 354 -9.45 -20.32 13.72
C ASP A 354 -9.11 -21.56 12.89
N GLY A 355 -7.86 -22.04 12.91
CA GLY A 355 -7.39 -23.18 12.11
C GLY A 355 -7.41 -22.93 10.60
N GLY A 356 -7.48 -21.66 10.20
CA GLY A 356 -7.52 -21.20 8.82
C GLY A 356 -6.17 -20.70 8.29
N LEU A 357 -6.19 -20.10 7.11
CA LEU A 357 -5.03 -19.42 6.53
C LEU A 357 -5.27 -17.91 6.58
N LYS A 358 -4.31 -17.17 7.15
CA LYS A 358 -4.31 -15.70 7.14
C LYS A 358 -3.19 -15.14 6.28
N PRO A 359 -3.38 -13.98 5.63
CA PRO A 359 -2.31 -13.32 4.91
C PRO A 359 -1.11 -13.03 5.82
N PHE A 360 0.08 -13.38 5.33
CA PHE A 360 1.33 -13.13 6.03
C PHE A 360 2.12 -12.01 5.34
N TYR A 361 2.30 -12.11 4.02
CA TYR A 361 3.03 -11.15 3.23
C TYR A 361 2.62 -11.19 1.77
N THR A 362 2.81 -10.08 1.06
CA THR A 362 2.57 -10.02 -0.39
C THR A 362 3.88 -9.84 -1.13
N VAL A 363 4.14 -10.72 -2.10
CA VAL A 363 5.28 -10.65 -2.99
C VAL A 363 4.88 -10.20 -4.38
N THR A 364 5.80 -9.57 -5.10
CA THR A 364 5.55 -9.07 -6.44
C THR A 364 5.90 -10.10 -7.50
N LYS A 365 5.33 -9.96 -8.68
CA LYS A 365 5.61 -10.79 -9.86
C LYS A 365 7.12 -10.96 -10.07
N GLY A 366 7.55 -12.19 -10.35
CA GLY A 366 8.95 -12.55 -10.56
C GLY A 366 9.74 -12.86 -9.28
N THR A 367 9.15 -12.70 -8.08
CA THR A 367 9.76 -13.18 -6.84
C THR A 367 9.84 -14.68 -6.86
N ILE A 368 11.03 -15.25 -6.63
CA ILE A 368 11.24 -16.69 -6.43
C ILE A 368 10.80 -16.99 -5.01
N ILE A 369 9.79 -17.84 -4.86
CA ILE A 369 9.20 -18.15 -3.56
C ILE A 369 9.90 -19.34 -2.92
N ALA A 370 10.06 -20.44 -3.66
CA ALA A 370 10.67 -21.67 -3.18
C ALA A 370 11.14 -22.57 -4.33
N ASP A 371 12.04 -23.49 -4.05
CA ASP A 371 12.32 -24.70 -4.86
C ASP A 371 12.02 -25.98 -4.08
N THR A 372 11.61 -25.85 -2.81
CA THR A 372 11.19 -26.93 -1.91
C THR A 372 9.79 -26.64 -1.39
N TYR A 373 8.81 -27.48 -1.76
CA TYR A 373 7.40 -27.28 -1.43
C TYR A 373 6.60 -28.58 -1.52
N PHE A 374 5.42 -28.59 -0.91
CA PHE A 374 4.46 -29.67 -0.95
C PHE A 374 3.12 -29.18 -1.51
N SER A 375 2.31 -30.08 -2.05
CA SER A 375 0.95 -29.77 -2.44
C SER A 375 0.02 -29.86 -1.24
N HIS A 376 -0.82 -28.85 -1.05
CA HIS A 376 -1.81 -28.79 0.01
C HIS A 376 -3.15 -28.29 -0.54
N SER A 377 -4.26 -28.80 -0.02
CA SER A 377 -5.60 -28.33 -0.38
C SER A 377 -6.31 -27.85 0.88
N PHE A 378 -6.83 -26.62 0.83
CA PHE A 378 -7.56 -26.02 1.95
C PHE A 378 -8.86 -25.40 1.43
N ASN A 379 -10.01 -25.88 1.95
CA ASN A 379 -11.35 -25.44 1.53
C ASN A 379 -11.56 -25.47 0.00
N GLY A 380 -11.03 -26.50 -0.67
CA GLY A 380 -11.15 -26.67 -2.12
C GLY A 380 -10.23 -25.77 -2.96
N VAL A 381 -9.35 -25.01 -2.33
CA VAL A 381 -8.33 -24.20 -2.99
C VAL A 381 -6.97 -24.91 -2.86
N GLU A 382 -6.26 -25.02 -3.99
CA GLU A 382 -4.95 -25.64 -4.05
C GLU A 382 -3.82 -24.68 -3.75
N TYR A 383 -2.91 -25.09 -2.87
CA TYR A 383 -1.74 -24.33 -2.43
C TYR A 383 -0.45 -25.12 -2.63
N TYR A 384 0.66 -24.40 -2.72
CA TYR A 384 1.97 -24.92 -2.35
C TYR A 384 2.25 -24.57 -0.90
N GLU A 385 2.63 -25.56 -0.13
CA GLU A 385 3.00 -25.49 1.28
C GLU A 385 4.52 -25.46 1.41
N LEU A 386 5.04 -24.47 2.14
CA LEU A 386 6.45 -24.23 2.38
C LEU A 386 6.74 -24.59 3.84
N ARG A 387 7.46 -25.67 4.07
CA ARG A 387 7.74 -26.19 5.42
C ARG A 387 9.11 -25.77 5.90
N THR A 388 9.19 -25.38 7.17
CA THR A 388 10.44 -25.20 7.89
C THR A 388 10.23 -25.42 9.36
N GLY A 389 10.81 -26.49 9.88
CA GLY A 389 10.63 -26.82 11.29
C GLY A 389 9.16 -26.92 11.67
N HIS A 390 8.71 -26.00 12.52
CA HIS A 390 7.33 -25.95 13.00
C HIS A 390 6.45 -24.90 12.26
N ASP A 391 6.98 -24.26 11.22
CA ASP A 391 6.30 -23.17 10.53
C ASP A 391 5.87 -23.54 9.12
N TYR A 392 4.62 -23.20 8.81
CA TYR A 392 4.04 -23.47 7.51
C TYR A 392 3.60 -22.14 6.86
N LEU A 393 4.08 -21.92 5.63
CA LEU A 393 3.58 -20.87 4.76
C LEU A 393 2.93 -21.48 3.54
N PHE A 394 1.99 -20.74 2.95
CA PHE A 394 1.20 -21.25 1.83
C PHE A 394 1.12 -20.19 0.73
N VAL A 395 1.16 -20.64 -0.51
CA VAL A 395 0.89 -19.79 -1.67
C VAL A 395 -0.07 -20.50 -2.62
N LYS A 396 -1.08 -19.77 -3.11
CA LYS A 396 -2.06 -20.36 -4.06
C LYS A 396 -1.34 -20.80 -5.34
N LYS A 397 -1.61 -22.04 -5.80
CA LYS A 397 -1.07 -22.54 -7.06
C LYS A 397 -1.47 -21.69 -8.26
N SER A 398 -2.67 -21.11 -8.23
CA SER A 398 -3.18 -20.23 -9.28
C SER A 398 -2.42 -18.90 -9.42
N ASP A 399 -1.59 -18.53 -8.44
CA ASP A 399 -0.92 -17.24 -8.36
C ASP A 399 0.56 -17.30 -8.70
N VAL A 400 1.06 -18.51 -8.97
CA VAL A 400 2.46 -18.77 -9.25
C VAL A 400 2.65 -19.60 -10.53
N THR A 401 3.87 -19.61 -11.06
CA THR A 401 4.31 -20.48 -12.15
C THR A 401 5.52 -21.27 -11.71
N MET A 402 5.66 -22.48 -12.24
CA MET A 402 6.89 -23.28 -12.10
C MET A 402 7.89 -22.92 -13.20
N VAL A 403 9.15 -22.73 -12.79
CA VAL A 403 10.29 -22.46 -13.68
C VAL A 403 11.39 -23.46 -13.34
N GLN A 404 11.94 -24.12 -14.37
CA GLN A 404 13.07 -25.04 -14.22
C GLN A 404 14.37 -24.31 -13.97
#